data_d50ab34dd297a28987edb64c2eea9fa4
#
_entry.id   d50ab34dd297a28987edb64c2eea9fa4
#
_cell.length_a   1.000
_cell.length_b   1.000
_cell.length_c   1.000
_cell.angle_alpha   90.00
_cell.angle_beta   90.00
_cell.angle_gamma   90.00
#
_symmetry.space_group_name_H-M   'P 1'
#
loop_
_entity.id
_entity.type
_entity.pdbx_description
1 polymer ?
#
loop_
_entity_poly.entity_id
_entity_poly.type
_entity_poly.pdbx_seq_one_letter_code
_entity_poly.pdbx_strand_id
1 'polypeptide(L)'
;MKRFYLLVIALAFLLPLHVSAQYYQIANQLPQLISPALSGSLNYKGFVEVSGLAGVGHNRANVIDFSTTQGFQYSSWFFMGVGAGVDVVMAQQPQGWRPNPDYDYMYRGNTKTKVMIPLFSDFRFNIGPQEATSFFIDFKVGASWLIGSDYLRMADGFMTNETQFYFRPSVGLRIPVSKERPDHAVNVGVSYQLLTSNNNYYWNDNSLTLNNLGVSISYEW
;
A
#
# COMPACT_ATOMS: atom_id res chain seq x y z
N MET A 1 5.99 -14.93 21.50
CA MET A 1 5.24 -15.21 20.26
C MET A 1 3.74 -14.99 20.41
N LYS A 2 3.02 -15.52 21.40
CA LYS A 2 1.55 -15.31 21.57
C LYS A 2 1.10 -13.84 21.62
N ARG A 3 1.91 -12.92 22.16
CA ARG A 3 1.56 -11.48 22.26
C ARG A 3 1.66 -10.72 20.94
N PHE A 4 2.47 -11.21 20.00
CA PHE A 4 2.61 -10.59 18.66
C PHE A 4 1.37 -10.84 17.79
N TYR A 5 0.78 -12.04 17.89
CA TYR A 5 -0.46 -12.36 17.15
C TYR A 5 -1.65 -11.52 17.59
N LEU A 6 -1.73 -11.21 18.90
CA LEU A 6 -2.78 -10.31 19.41
C LEU A 6 -2.66 -8.88 18.85
N LEU A 7 -1.44 -8.41 18.61
CA LEU A 7 -1.20 -7.07 18.04
C LEU A 7 -1.58 -7.02 16.56
N VAL A 8 -1.30 -8.06 15.78
CA VAL A 8 -1.69 -8.17 14.37
C VAL A 8 -3.21 -8.24 14.23
N ILE A 9 -3.89 -9.01 15.09
CA ILE A 9 -5.35 -9.09 15.14
C ILE A 9 -5.95 -7.75 15.55
N ALA A 10 -5.39 -7.06 16.53
CA ALA A 10 -5.85 -5.73 16.95
C ALA A 10 -5.67 -4.67 15.85
N LEU A 11 -4.57 -4.72 15.07
CA LEU A 11 -4.36 -3.82 13.93
C LEU A 11 -5.40 -4.07 12.81
N ALA A 12 -5.77 -5.32 12.56
CA ALA A 12 -6.80 -5.65 11.56
C ALA A 12 -8.20 -5.11 11.94
N PHE A 13 -8.47 -4.94 13.25
CA PHE A 13 -9.72 -4.35 13.75
C PHE A 13 -9.74 -2.81 13.75
N LEU A 14 -8.59 -2.16 13.57
CA LEU A 14 -8.48 -0.69 13.56
C LEU A 14 -8.75 -0.06 12.18
N LEU A 15 -8.98 -0.86 11.15
CA LEU A 15 -9.41 -0.34 9.85
C LEU A 15 -10.83 0.23 9.98
N PRO A 16 -11.07 1.51 9.67
CA PRO A 16 -12.39 2.11 9.78
C PRO A 16 -13.32 1.57 8.69
N LEU A 17 -13.98 0.45 8.97
CA LEU A 17 -15.01 -0.11 8.12
C LEU A 17 -16.34 0.61 8.40
N HIS A 18 -16.63 1.65 7.63
CA HIS A 18 -17.94 2.27 7.56
C HIS A 18 -18.91 1.41 6.74
N VAL A 19 -19.11 0.15 7.15
CA VAL A 19 -20.12 -0.73 6.54
C VAL A 19 -20.80 -1.57 7.62
N SER A 20 -21.85 -1.01 8.20
CA SER A 20 -22.56 -1.62 9.33
C SER A 20 -23.33 -2.92 9.02
N ALA A 21 -23.62 -3.23 7.75
CA ALA A 21 -24.37 -4.45 7.37
C ALA A 21 -23.48 -5.68 7.12
N GLN A 22 -22.21 -5.50 6.74
CA GLN A 22 -21.27 -6.60 6.47
C GLN A 22 -20.49 -7.03 7.71
N TYR A 23 -20.51 -6.23 8.77
CA TYR A 23 -19.73 -6.47 9.98
C TYR A 23 -20.06 -7.82 10.64
N TYR A 24 -21.35 -8.17 10.72
CA TYR A 24 -21.81 -9.44 11.33
C TYR A 24 -21.41 -10.67 10.51
N GLN A 25 -21.37 -10.57 9.18
CA GLN A 25 -20.94 -11.70 8.34
C GLN A 25 -19.43 -11.91 8.43
N ILE A 26 -18.66 -10.84 8.43
CA ILE A 26 -17.19 -10.91 8.59
C ILE A 26 -16.83 -11.42 9.98
N ALA A 27 -17.49 -10.91 11.04
CA ALA A 27 -17.23 -11.34 12.41
C ALA A 27 -17.49 -12.83 12.63
N ASN A 28 -18.49 -13.41 11.95
CA ASN A 28 -18.78 -14.84 12.04
C ASN A 28 -17.82 -15.71 11.21
N GLN A 29 -17.19 -15.17 10.17
CA GLN A 29 -16.22 -15.89 9.33
C GLN A 29 -14.77 -15.74 9.83
N LEU A 30 -14.46 -14.66 10.55
CA LEU A 30 -13.15 -14.39 11.12
C LEU A 30 -12.58 -15.57 11.94
N PRO A 31 -13.32 -16.24 12.83
CA PRO A 31 -12.81 -17.39 13.57
C PRO A 31 -12.39 -18.53 12.65
N GLN A 32 -13.10 -18.76 11.55
CA GLN A 32 -12.79 -19.81 10.59
C GLN A 32 -11.53 -19.49 9.76
N LEU A 33 -11.31 -18.20 9.43
CA LEU A 33 -10.12 -17.74 8.72
C LEU A 33 -8.88 -17.72 9.62
N ILE A 34 -9.05 -17.39 10.90
CA ILE A 34 -7.94 -17.27 11.85
C ILE A 34 -7.58 -18.62 12.50
N SER A 35 -8.55 -19.53 12.61
CA SER A 35 -8.35 -20.84 13.25
C SER A 35 -7.15 -21.63 12.69
N PRO A 36 -6.93 -21.73 11.38
CA PRO A 36 -5.74 -22.39 10.83
C PRO A 36 -4.43 -21.69 11.21
N ALA A 37 -4.42 -20.35 11.28
CA ALA A 37 -3.26 -19.57 11.72
C ALA A 37 -2.94 -19.81 13.21
N LEU A 38 -3.98 -19.92 14.05
CA LEU A 38 -3.84 -20.17 15.49
C LEU A 38 -3.44 -21.62 15.78
N SER A 39 -3.83 -22.57 14.95
CA SER A 39 -3.48 -23.99 15.07
C SER A 39 -2.05 -24.31 14.63
N GLY A 40 -1.33 -23.34 14.06
CA GLY A 40 0.03 -23.53 13.54
C GLY A 40 0.09 -24.32 12.22
N SER A 41 -1.06 -24.52 11.56
CA SER A 41 -1.13 -25.24 10.27
C SER A 41 -0.76 -24.37 9.08
N LEU A 42 -0.63 -23.04 9.26
CA LEU A 42 -0.24 -22.09 8.23
C LEU A 42 1.23 -21.71 8.35
N ASN A 43 1.89 -21.58 7.22
CA ASN A 43 3.26 -21.08 7.16
C ASN A 43 3.26 -19.56 7.26
N TYR A 44 3.95 -19.04 8.28
CA TYR A 44 4.21 -17.62 8.40
C TYR A 44 5.18 -17.17 7.30
N LYS A 45 4.88 -16.02 6.67
CA LYS A 45 5.75 -15.36 5.69
C LYS A 45 5.82 -13.88 5.94
N GLY A 46 6.97 -13.32 5.61
CA GLY A 46 7.21 -11.89 5.62
C GLY A 46 7.80 -11.41 4.30
N PHE A 47 7.55 -10.14 4.00
CA PHE A 47 8.12 -9.44 2.85
C PHE A 47 8.69 -8.10 3.29
N VAL A 48 9.85 -7.73 2.74
CA VAL A 48 10.36 -6.36 2.74
C VAL A 48 10.46 -5.92 1.29
N GLU A 49 9.90 -4.77 0.96
CA GLU A 49 9.80 -4.27 -0.40
C GLU A 49 10.33 -2.84 -0.52
N VAL A 50 11.00 -2.58 -1.63
CA VAL A 50 11.42 -1.26 -2.07
C VAL A 50 10.88 -1.03 -3.47
N SER A 51 10.31 0.16 -3.72
CA SER A 51 9.75 0.50 -5.01
C SER A 51 10.09 1.91 -5.44
N GLY A 52 10.25 2.09 -6.73
CA GLY A 52 10.34 3.38 -7.37
C GLY A 52 9.21 3.56 -8.38
N LEU A 53 8.34 4.54 -8.14
CA LEU A 53 7.14 4.76 -8.93
C LEU A 53 7.17 6.17 -9.52
N ALA A 54 6.93 6.29 -10.83
CA ALA A 54 6.79 7.55 -11.54
C ALA A 54 5.32 7.96 -11.62
N GLY A 55 5.02 9.22 -11.36
CA GLY A 55 3.69 9.78 -11.48
C GLY A 55 3.18 9.79 -12.92
N VAL A 56 1.97 9.26 -13.13
CA VAL A 56 1.30 9.22 -14.43
C VAL A 56 -0.03 9.98 -14.37
N GLY A 57 -0.49 10.50 -15.52
CA GLY A 57 -1.73 11.27 -15.60
C GLY A 57 -1.52 12.76 -15.34
N HIS A 58 -2.58 13.44 -14.87
CA HIS A 58 -2.60 14.90 -14.69
C HIS A 58 -1.91 15.31 -13.38
N ASN A 59 -2.27 14.68 -12.28
CA ASN A 59 -1.60 14.84 -10.98
C ASN A 59 -0.38 13.93 -10.94
N ARG A 60 0.83 14.50 -10.92
CA ARG A 60 2.07 13.75 -10.98
C ARG A 60 2.89 13.94 -9.71
N ALA A 61 3.21 12.83 -9.08
CA ALA A 61 4.22 12.80 -8.05
C ALA A 61 5.00 11.48 -8.17
N ASN A 62 6.32 11.55 -8.11
CA ASN A 62 7.13 10.34 -8.01
C ASN A 62 7.09 9.84 -6.57
N VAL A 63 7.13 8.53 -6.40
CA VAL A 63 7.11 7.89 -5.08
C VAL A 63 8.28 6.93 -4.96
N ILE A 64 8.97 7.01 -3.83
CA ILE A 64 9.88 5.97 -3.36
C ILE A 64 9.20 5.34 -2.15
N ASP A 65 8.91 4.05 -2.22
CA ASP A 65 8.23 3.28 -1.18
C ASP A 65 9.20 2.31 -0.52
N PHE A 66 9.08 2.21 0.79
CA PHE A 66 9.68 1.17 1.62
C PHE A 66 8.57 0.55 2.45
N SER A 67 8.27 -0.70 2.24
CA SER A 67 7.18 -1.37 2.94
C SER A 67 7.55 -2.75 3.44
N THR A 68 6.81 -3.22 4.45
CA THR A 68 6.88 -4.57 4.96
C THR A 68 5.50 -5.15 5.09
N THR A 69 5.38 -6.42 4.78
CA THR A 69 4.15 -7.20 4.93
C THR A 69 4.43 -8.43 5.77
N GLN A 70 3.52 -8.75 6.69
CA GLN A 70 3.59 -9.91 7.54
C GLN A 70 2.27 -10.67 7.44
N GLY A 71 2.32 -11.98 7.29
CA GLY A 71 1.10 -12.76 7.12
C GLY A 71 1.32 -14.26 7.08
N PHE A 72 0.38 -14.94 6.45
CA PHE A 72 0.36 -16.38 6.38
C PHE A 72 0.12 -16.85 4.95
N GLN A 73 0.83 -17.90 4.59
CA GLN A 73 0.58 -18.64 3.37
C GLN A 73 -0.45 -19.73 3.63
N TYR A 74 -1.63 -19.59 3.01
CA TYR A 74 -2.76 -20.50 3.14
C TYR A 74 -2.65 -21.72 2.22
N SER A 75 -1.97 -21.54 1.10
CA SER A 75 -1.70 -22.60 0.13
C SER A 75 -0.42 -22.28 -0.64
N SER A 76 0.08 -23.20 -1.45
CA SER A 76 1.25 -22.95 -2.30
C SER A 76 1.10 -21.74 -3.24
N TRP A 77 -0.12 -21.37 -3.55
CA TRP A 77 -0.45 -20.31 -4.51
C TRP A 77 -1.04 -19.05 -3.88
N PHE A 78 -1.45 -19.07 -2.58
CA PHE A 78 -2.13 -17.93 -1.96
C PHE A 78 -1.52 -17.55 -0.60
N PHE A 79 -1.22 -16.27 -0.47
CA PHE A 79 -0.77 -15.61 0.75
C PHE A 79 -1.71 -14.44 1.08
N MET A 80 -1.96 -14.22 2.35
CA MET A 80 -2.65 -13.05 2.87
C MET A 80 -1.91 -12.48 4.08
N GLY A 81 -1.74 -11.16 4.11
CA GLY A 81 -1.04 -10.47 5.17
C GLY A 81 -1.54 -9.06 5.41
N VAL A 82 -0.88 -8.39 6.34
CA VAL A 82 -1.03 -6.97 6.62
C VAL A 82 0.33 -6.31 6.55
N GLY A 83 0.36 -5.10 6.04
CA GLY A 83 1.60 -4.38 5.86
C GLY A 83 1.49 -2.90 6.19
N ALA A 84 2.65 -2.31 6.37
CA ALA A 84 2.82 -0.88 6.53
C ALA A 84 4.04 -0.42 5.74
N GLY A 85 4.05 0.84 5.35
CA GLY A 85 5.15 1.40 4.60
C GLY A 85 5.43 2.86 4.93
N VAL A 86 6.44 3.37 4.25
CA VAL A 86 6.80 4.78 4.22
C VAL A 86 6.99 5.16 2.76
N ASP A 87 6.13 6.03 2.26
CA ASP A 87 6.19 6.57 0.91
C ASP A 87 6.79 7.98 0.95
N VAL A 88 7.90 8.20 0.26
CA VAL A 88 8.43 9.54 0.01
C VAL A 88 7.83 10.03 -1.31
N VAL A 89 6.90 10.96 -1.23
CA VAL A 89 6.12 11.49 -2.36
C VAL A 89 6.71 12.82 -2.80
N MET A 90 7.12 12.90 -4.06
CA MET A 90 7.73 14.08 -4.67
C MET A 90 6.81 14.63 -5.75
N ALA A 91 6.02 15.66 -5.42
CA ALA A 91 5.08 16.27 -6.34
C ALA A 91 5.80 17.00 -7.49
N GLN A 92 5.32 16.77 -8.70
CA GLN A 92 5.75 17.50 -9.89
C GLN A 92 4.78 18.64 -10.14
N GLN A 93 5.30 19.87 -10.10
CA GLN A 93 4.49 21.03 -10.46
C GLN A 93 4.30 21.10 -11.99
N PRO A 94 3.12 21.46 -12.48
CA PRO A 94 2.90 21.66 -13.91
C PRO A 94 3.86 22.71 -14.47
N GLN A 95 4.35 22.49 -15.70
CA GLN A 95 5.16 23.49 -16.38
C GLN A 95 4.39 24.79 -16.54
N GLY A 96 5.04 25.94 -16.21
CA GLY A 96 4.44 27.27 -16.33
C GLY A 96 3.53 27.69 -15.17
N TRP A 97 3.36 26.85 -14.18
CA TRP A 97 2.61 27.23 -13.00
C TRP A 97 3.37 28.31 -12.19
N ARG A 98 2.68 29.44 -11.95
CA ARG A 98 3.14 30.50 -11.04
C ARG A 98 2.12 30.64 -9.91
N PRO A 99 2.57 30.73 -8.64
CA PRO A 99 1.65 31.07 -7.56
C PRO A 99 0.99 32.43 -7.87
N ASN A 100 -0.32 32.51 -7.66
CA ASN A 100 -0.97 33.81 -7.68
C ASN A 100 -0.45 34.62 -6.48
N PRO A 101 0.18 35.79 -6.68
CA PRO A 101 0.73 36.59 -5.59
C PRO A 101 -0.29 36.96 -4.52
N ASP A 102 -1.57 37.07 -4.89
CA ASP A 102 -2.66 37.41 -3.96
C ASP A 102 -2.99 36.31 -2.96
N TYR A 103 -2.56 35.09 -3.24
CA TYR A 103 -2.76 33.90 -2.38
C TYR A 103 -1.45 33.29 -1.89
N ASP A 104 -0.33 33.98 -2.02
CA ASP A 104 1.01 33.47 -1.67
C ASP A 104 1.10 33.05 -0.19
N TYR A 105 0.34 33.69 0.69
CA TYR A 105 0.26 33.31 2.11
C TYR A 105 -0.33 31.90 2.33
N MET A 106 -1.22 31.43 1.47
CA MET A 106 -1.78 30.07 1.50
C MET A 106 -0.77 29.04 1.02
N TYR A 107 0.29 29.48 0.33
CA TYR A 107 1.25 28.59 -0.33
C TYR A 107 2.61 28.52 0.39
N ARG A 108 2.80 29.30 1.45
CA ARG A 108 4.05 29.42 2.23
C ARG A 108 4.39 28.15 3.02
N GLY A 109 3.98 27.06 2.83
CA GLY A 109 4.34 25.80 3.48
C GLY A 109 4.37 24.63 2.51
N ASN A 110 4.19 24.90 1.22
CA ASN A 110 4.09 23.85 0.21
C ASN A 110 5.46 23.22 -0.06
N THR A 111 5.75 22.16 0.63
CA THR A 111 6.89 21.31 0.31
C THR A 111 6.56 20.46 -0.91
N LYS A 112 7.53 20.33 -1.81
CA LYS A 112 7.42 19.46 -2.99
C LYS A 112 7.52 17.98 -2.60
N THR A 113 8.04 17.70 -1.43
CA THR A 113 8.29 16.34 -0.94
C THR A 113 7.61 16.14 0.39
N LYS A 114 6.86 15.08 0.51
CA LYS A 114 6.15 14.68 1.73
C LYS A 114 6.34 13.21 2.00
N VAL A 115 6.12 12.82 3.24
CA VAL A 115 6.09 11.44 3.69
C VAL A 115 4.64 11.02 3.87
N MET A 116 4.29 9.85 3.37
CA MET A 116 3.01 9.20 3.59
C MET A 116 3.23 7.86 4.27
N ILE A 117 2.28 7.45 5.08
CA ILE A 117 2.29 6.14 5.75
C ILE A 117 1.10 5.33 5.26
N PRO A 118 1.30 4.39 4.32
CA PRO A 118 0.29 3.41 3.96
C PRO A 118 0.19 2.29 5.00
N LEU A 119 -1.05 1.91 5.32
CA LEU A 119 -1.40 0.67 6.02
C LEU A 119 -2.32 -0.13 5.12
N PHE A 120 -2.03 -1.40 4.89
CA PHE A 120 -2.73 -2.19 3.88
C PHE A 120 -2.86 -3.67 4.26
N SER A 121 -3.88 -4.29 3.71
CA SER A 121 -3.97 -5.73 3.55
C SER A 121 -3.32 -6.13 2.23
N ASP A 122 -2.61 -7.24 2.25
CA ASP A 122 -1.85 -7.75 1.12
C ASP A 122 -2.39 -9.14 0.73
N PHE A 123 -2.74 -9.31 -0.55
CA PHE A 123 -3.25 -10.54 -1.13
C PHE A 123 -2.37 -10.93 -2.30
N ARG A 124 -1.55 -11.97 -2.12
CA ARG A 124 -0.62 -12.41 -3.16
C ARG A 124 -0.97 -13.80 -3.68
N PHE A 125 -0.92 -13.92 -4.99
CA PHE A 125 -1.16 -15.12 -5.75
C PHE A 125 0.11 -15.53 -6.50
N ASN A 126 0.68 -16.68 -6.17
CA ASN A 126 1.83 -17.24 -6.85
C ASN A 126 1.38 -18.27 -7.87
N ILE A 127 1.81 -18.12 -9.11
CA ILE A 127 1.44 -18.97 -10.24
C ILE A 127 2.68 -19.72 -10.71
N GLY A 128 2.77 -20.97 -10.35
CA GLY A 128 3.89 -21.86 -10.68
C GLY A 128 4.49 -22.57 -9.45
N PRO A 129 5.52 -23.38 -9.65
CA PRO A 129 6.16 -24.11 -8.58
C PRO A 129 6.97 -23.17 -7.67
N GLN A 130 7.01 -23.46 -6.37
CA GLN A 130 7.76 -22.65 -5.40
C GLN A 130 9.28 -22.80 -5.53
N GLU A 131 9.74 -23.95 -6.04
CA GLU A 131 11.15 -24.30 -6.19
C GLU A 131 11.81 -23.71 -7.43
N ALA A 132 11.02 -23.13 -8.33
CA ALA A 132 11.46 -22.51 -9.56
C ALA A 132 10.95 -21.08 -9.69
N THR A 133 11.50 -20.34 -10.64
CA THR A 133 10.98 -19.02 -10.99
C THR A 133 9.52 -19.12 -11.37
N SER A 134 8.67 -18.35 -10.69
CA SER A 134 7.22 -18.35 -10.85
C SER A 134 6.70 -16.92 -11.02
N PHE A 135 5.47 -16.78 -11.52
CA PHE A 135 4.80 -15.49 -11.58
C PHE A 135 4.09 -15.19 -10.26
N PHE A 136 3.97 -13.92 -9.94
CA PHE A 136 3.07 -13.49 -8.87
C PHE A 136 2.16 -12.36 -9.35
N ILE A 137 0.99 -12.30 -8.73
CA ILE A 137 0.06 -11.17 -8.77
C ILE A 137 -0.18 -10.78 -7.32
N ASP A 138 -0.10 -9.49 -7.03
CA ASP A 138 -0.17 -8.95 -5.69
C ASP A 138 -1.15 -7.77 -5.64
N PHE A 139 -1.99 -7.69 -4.61
CA PHE A 139 -2.95 -6.62 -4.39
C PHE A 139 -2.81 -6.10 -2.96
N LYS A 140 -2.32 -4.88 -2.82
CA LYS A 140 -2.30 -4.16 -1.55
C LYS A 140 -3.46 -3.17 -1.53
N VAL A 141 -4.34 -3.29 -0.53
CA VAL A 141 -5.55 -2.46 -0.38
C VAL A 141 -5.60 -1.92 1.04
N GLY A 142 -5.80 -0.61 1.19
CA GLY A 142 -5.80 -0.02 2.51
C GLY A 142 -6.04 1.48 2.52
N ALA A 143 -5.35 2.13 3.44
CA ALA A 143 -5.40 3.56 3.62
C ALA A 143 -3.99 4.14 3.77
N SER A 144 -3.82 5.39 3.38
CA SER A 144 -2.58 6.14 3.53
C SER A 144 -2.84 7.51 4.13
N TRP A 145 -1.88 8.03 4.87
CA TRP A 145 -1.94 9.34 5.50
C TRP A 145 -0.69 10.14 5.19
N LEU A 146 -0.89 11.39 4.81
CA LEU A 146 0.19 12.37 4.66
C LEU A 146 0.66 12.82 6.05
N ILE A 147 1.95 12.81 6.29
CA ILE A 147 2.54 13.23 7.57
C ILE A 147 2.89 14.71 7.52
N GLY A 148 2.46 15.45 8.54
CA GLY A 148 2.72 16.87 8.73
C GLY A 148 1.46 17.72 8.57
N SER A 149 1.59 19.02 8.88
CA SER A 149 0.50 20.00 8.81
C SER A 149 0.33 20.64 7.44
N ASP A 150 1.32 20.47 6.55
CA ASP A 150 1.30 21.09 5.22
C ASP A 150 0.64 20.19 4.18
N TYR A 151 0.22 20.80 3.09
CA TYR A 151 -0.41 20.14 1.97
C TYR A 151 0.62 19.73 0.91
N LEU A 152 0.42 18.58 0.27
CA LEU A 152 1.11 18.23 -0.96
C LEU A 152 0.35 18.83 -2.14
N ARG A 153 0.98 19.76 -2.86
CA ARG A 153 0.32 20.45 -3.97
C ARG A 153 0.47 19.69 -5.28
N MET A 154 -0.66 19.53 -5.95
CA MET A 154 -0.78 18.89 -7.25
C MET A 154 -1.46 19.83 -8.25
N ALA A 155 -1.55 19.41 -9.53
CA ALA A 155 -2.16 20.20 -10.60
C ALA A 155 -3.62 20.59 -10.33
N ASP A 156 -4.42 19.65 -9.81
CA ASP A 156 -5.86 19.84 -9.58
C ASP A 156 -6.20 20.26 -8.15
N GLY A 157 -5.22 20.41 -7.25
CA GLY A 157 -5.49 20.77 -5.87
C GLY A 157 -4.44 20.29 -4.88
N PHE A 158 -4.91 20.05 -3.66
CA PHE A 158 -4.05 19.66 -2.55
C PHE A 158 -4.41 18.28 -2.05
N MET A 159 -3.40 17.47 -1.80
CA MET A 159 -3.51 16.28 -0.98
C MET A 159 -3.33 16.69 0.48
N THR A 160 -4.28 16.34 1.34
CA THR A 160 -4.27 16.69 2.76
C THR A 160 -3.79 15.52 3.61
N ASN A 161 -3.62 15.73 4.92
CA ASN A 161 -3.35 14.68 5.90
C ASN A 161 -4.58 13.81 6.24
N GLU A 162 -5.70 13.98 5.54
CA GLU A 162 -6.86 13.10 5.64
C GLU A 162 -6.55 11.70 5.14
N THR A 163 -7.40 10.76 5.50
CA THR A 163 -7.30 9.38 5.06
C THR A 163 -7.52 9.27 3.57
N GLN A 164 -6.57 8.67 2.88
CA GLN A 164 -6.62 8.41 1.45
C GLN A 164 -6.80 6.93 1.22
N PHE A 165 -7.63 6.58 0.24
CA PHE A 165 -7.71 5.21 -0.21
C PHE A 165 -6.40 4.82 -0.90
N TYR A 166 -5.82 3.69 -0.49
CA TYR A 166 -4.60 3.13 -1.04
C TYR A 166 -4.91 1.83 -1.76
N PHE A 167 -4.56 1.75 -3.03
CA PHE A 167 -4.65 0.53 -3.82
C PHE A 167 -3.40 0.37 -4.67
N ARG A 168 -2.74 -0.80 -4.55
CA ARG A 168 -1.49 -1.06 -5.28
C ARG A 168 -1.45 -2.50 -5.80
N PRO A 169 -1.91 -2.74 -7.03
CA PRO A 169 -1.68 -3.98 -7.74
C PRO A 169 -0.24 -4.08 -8.26
N SER A 170 0.32 -5.28 -8.23
CA SER A 170 1.64 -5.59 -8.77
C SER A 170 1.64 -6.93 -9.46
N VAL A 171 2.47 -7.07 -10.49
CA VAL A 171 2.70 -8.33 -11.19
C VAL A 171 4.19 -8.50 -11.43
N GLY A 172 4.70 -9.72 -11.34
CA GLY A 172 6.13 -9.93 -11.52
C GLY A 172 6.57 -11.37 -11.44
N LEU A 173 7.88 -11.51 -11.23
CA LEU A 173 8.57 -12.80 -11.11
C LEU A 173 9.03 -12.99 -9.67
N ARG A 174 8.73 -14.16 -9.13
CA ARG A 174 9.27 -14.70 -7.89
C ARG A 174 10.43 -15.61 -8.20
N ILE A 175 11.61 -15.32 -7.70
CA ILE A 175 12.86 -16.04 -7.95
C ILE A 175 13.32 -16.62 -6.62
N PRO A 176 13.23 -17.93 -6.37
CA PRO A 176 13.71 -18.55 -5.14
C PRO A 176 15.23 -18.36 -5.03
N VAL A 177 15.70 -18.03 -3.83
CA VAL A 177 17.12 -17.79 -3.55
C VAL A 177 17.91 -19.10 -3.59
N SER A 178 17.27 -20.19 -3.12
CA SER A 178 17.86 -21.54 -3.11
C SER A 178 16.78 -22.60 -3.31
N LYS A 179 17.14 -23.68 -3.97
CA LYS A 179 16.26 -24.86 -4.07
C LYS A 179 16.03 -25.55 -2.72
N GLU A 180 16.97 -25.40 -1.78
CA GLU A 180 16.88 -25.97 -0.44
C GLU A 180 15.96 -25.15 0.49
N ARG A 181 15.75 -23.87 0.16
CA ARG A 181 14.88 -22.92 0.89
C ARG A 181 13.96 -22.23 -0.07
N PRO A 182 12.95 -22.93 -0.61
CA PRO A 182 12.01 -22.37 -1.58
C PRO A 182 11.07 -21.32 -0.96
N ASP A 183 11.03 -21.23 0.36
CA ASP A 183 10.33 -20.21 1.15
C ASP A 183 11.00 -18.83 1.09
N HIS A 184 12.31 -18.77 0.79
CA HIS A 184 13.05 -17.53 0.58
C HIS A 184 13.14 -17.19 -0.90
N ALA A 185 12.68 -16.00 -1.28
CA ALA A 185 12.70 -15.56 -2.67
C ALA A 185 12.94 -14.06 -2.81
N VAL A 186 13.47 -13.68 -3.97
CA VAL A 186 13.48 -12.30 -4.45
C VAL A 186 12.36 -12.14 -5.46
N ASN A 187 11.50 -11.15 -5.25
CA ASN A 187 10.43 -10.82 -6.17
C ASN A 187 10.79 -9.53 -6.91
N VAL A 188 10.61 -9.52 -8.22
CA VAL A 188 10.80 -8.33 -9.06
C VAL A 188 9.55 -8.14 -9.90
N GLY A 189 8.97 -6.94 -9.85
CA GLY A 189 7.70 -6.70 -10.51
C GLY A 189 7.49 -5.27 -10.97
N VAL A 190 6.38 -5.10 -11.69
CA VAL A 190 5.81 -3.81 -12.05
C VAL A 190 4.63 -3.56 -11.13
N SER A 191 4.57 -2.36 -10.55
CA SER A 191 3.54 -1.95 -9.62
C SER A 191 2.84 -0.70 -10.13
N TYR A 192 1.52 -0.66 -9.97
CA TYR A 192 0.71 0.53 -10.15
C TYR A 192 0.16 0.94 -8.79
N GLN A 193 0.22 2.23 -8.44
CA GLN A 193 -0.31 2.76 -7.18
C GLN A 193 -1.37 3.79 -7.47
N LEU A 194 -2.52 3.62 -6.85
CA LEU A 194 -3.64 4.54 -6.86
C LEU A 194 -3.87 5.06 -5.45
N LEU A 195 -3.83 6.37 -5.29
CA LEU A 195 -4.26 7.08 -4.09
C LEU A 195 -5.43 7.99 -4.45
N THR A 196 -6.49 7.96 -3.66
CA THR A 196 -7.63 8.86 -3.83
C THR A 196 -7.91 9.58 -2.53
N SER A 197 -8.14 10.89 -2.61
CA SER A 197 -8.52 11.74 -1.50
C SER A 197 -9.78 12.53 -1.85
N ASN A 198 -10.67 12.68 -0.89
CA ASN A 198 -11.79 13.62 -1.04
C ASN A 198 -11.26 15.03 -0.80
N ASN A 199 -11.34 15.87 -1.83
CA ASN A 199 -10.98 17.28 -1.73
C ASN A 199 -12.21 18.09 -1.37
N ASN A 200 -12.52 18.24 -0.08
CA ASN A 200 -13.63 19.04 0.43
C ASN A 200 -13.32 20.53 0.47
N TYR A 201 -12.42 21.04 -0.39
CA TYR A 201 -12.07 22.45 -0.37
C TYR A 201 -13.05 23.29 -1.22
N TYR A 202 -13.99 23.89 -0.54
CA TYR A 202 -14.89 25.03 -0.79
C TYR A 202 -15.85 25.02 -1.97
N TRP A 203 -15.67 24.37 -3.11
CA TRP A 203 -16.60 24.51 -4.26
C TRP A 203 -16.55 23.37 -5.28
N ASN A 204 -15.74 22.35 -5.10
CA ASN A 204 -15.64 21.24 -6.03
C ASN A 204 -15.53 19.90 -5.27
N ASP A 205 -16.56 19.08 -5.36
CA ASP A 205 -16.59 17.68 -4.89
C ASP A 205 -15.71 16.75 -5.76
N ASN A 206 -14.58 17.23 -6.22
CA ASN A 206 -13.69 16.44 -7.07
C ASN A 206 -12.73 15.61 -6.21
N SER A 207 -12.82 14.31 -6.31
CA SER A 207 -11.83 13.41 -5.75
C SER A 207 -10.48 13.64 -6.43
N LEU A 208 -9.46 13.95 -5.66
CA LEU A 208 -8.09 14.02 -6.14
C LEU A 208 -7.52 12.62 -6.27
N THR A 209 -7.03 12.29 -7.46
CA THR A 209 -6.44 10.99 -7.75
C THR A 209 -4.96 11.14 -8.10
N LEU A 210 -4.11 10.40 -7.40
CA LEU A 210 -2.69 10.25 -7.72
C LEU A 210 -2.46 8.85 -8.25
N ASN A 211 -1.89 8.78 -9.46
CA ASN A 211 -1.59 7.53 -10.15
C ASN A 211 -0.09 7.42 -10.39
N ASN A 212 0.48 6.28 -10.04
CA ASN A 212 1.90 6.01 -10.19
C ASN A 212 2.12 4.64 -10.83
N LEU A 213 3.13 4.54 -11.67
CA LEU A 213 3.57 3.29 -12.29
C LEU A 213 5.08 3.15 -12.09
N GLY A 214 5.54 1.95 -11.75
CA GLY A 214 6.97 1.74 -11.56
C GLY A 214 7.36 0.31 -11.30
N VAL A 215 8.51 0.14 -10.70
CA VAL A 215 9.10 -1.16 -10.41
C VAL A 215 9.22 -1.39 -8.91
N SER A 216 9.09 -2.64 -8.50
CA SER A 216 9.26 -3.08 -7.13
C SER A 216 10.22 -4.26 -7.05
N ILE A 217 10.98 -4.31 -5.98
CA ILE A 217 11.83 -5.44 -5.60
C ILE A 217 11.49 -5.77 -4.16
N SER A 218 11.20 -7.03 -3.87
CA SER A 218 10.97 -7.48 -2.50
C SER A 218 11.71 -8.77 -2.19
N TYR A 219 12.05 -8.93 -0.92
CA TYR A 219 12.58 -10.16 -0.36
C TYR A 219 11.52 -10.84 0.50
N GLU A 220 11.35 -12.12 0.28
CA GLU A 220 10.40 -13.02 0.93
C GLU A 220 11.15 -14.02 1.82
N TRP A 221 10.65 -14.25 3.06
CA TRP A 221 11.18 -15.25 3.97
C TRP A 221 10.08 -15.98 4.74
#